data_38cec039f64404008eeb008c300df0f8
#
_entry.id   38cec039f64404008eeb008c300df0f8
#
_cell.length_a   1.000
_cell.length_b   1.000
_cell.length_c   1.000
_cell.angle_alpha   90.00
_cell.angle_beta   90.00
_cell.angle_gamma   90.00
#
_symmetry.space_group_name_H-M   'P 1'
#
loop_
_entity.id
_entity.type
_entity.pdbx_description
1 polymer ?
#
loop_
_entity_poly.entity_id
_entity_poly.type
_entity_poly.pdbx_seq_one_letter_code
_entity_poly.pdbx_strand_id
1 'polypeptide(L)'
;MEKIKTKDPRFMIRFATSEDAGLVLEYMRKLGTYQKMLDKITATEEGIYKLLSENKGEVIFGDYDGETVAFIYFFNNSSAFIGQTGIYIDGFFVEENMRFKGLGKIMMAFMSKLAIERGCKRVEWGCLDWNESSVRFYKNIGAVGVDTMTIY
;
A
#
# COMPACT_ATOMS: atom_id res chain seq x y z
N MET A 1 -13.00 12.67 -10.00
CA MET A 1 -11.81 12.04 -9.41
C MET A 1 -10.89 11.55 -10.51
N GLU A 2 -9.65 11.96 -10.46
CA GLU A 2 -8.66 11.63 -11.48
C GLU A 2 -8.32 10.14 -11.43
N LYS A 3 -8.38 9.48 -12.59
CA LYS A 3 -7.94 8.09 -12.75
C LYS A 3 -6.66 8.06 -13.57
N ILE A 4 -5.66 7.39 -13.03
CA ILE A 4 -4.35 7.30 -13.63
C ILE A 4 -4.25 6.00 -14.43
N LYS A 5 -3.93 6.13 -15.71
CA LYS A 5 -3.75 4.98 -16.59
C LYS A 5 -2.50 4.18 -16.21
N THR A 6 -2.59 2.88 -16.37
CA THR A 6 -1.47 1.96 -16.18
C THR A 6 -1.16 1.23 -17.49
N LYS A 7 -0.14 0.37 -17.47
CA LYS A 7 0.17 -0.48 -18.63
C LYS A 7 -0.93 -1.49 -18.98
N ASP A 8 -1.80 -1.80 -18.01
CA ASP A 8 -3.00 -2.62 -18.26
C ASP A 8 -4.17 -1.67 -18.48
N PRO A 9 -4.76 -1.63 -19.70
CA PRO A 9 -5.82 -0.69 -20.03
C PRO A 9 -7.11 -0.89 -19.21
N ARG A 10 -7.27 -2.04 -18.55
CA ARG A 10 -8.40 -2.35 -17.69
C ARG A 10 -8.17 -1.91 -16.25
N PHE A 11 -6.92 -1.58 -15.87
CA PHE A 11 -6.53 -1.27 -14.51
C PHE A 11 -6.11 0.19 -14.39
N MET A 12 -6.82 0.93 -13.54
CA MET A 12 -6.56 2.33 -13.25
C MET A 12 -6.19 2.52 -11.78
N ILE A 13 -5.38 3.51 -11.49
CA ILE A 13 -5.04 3.90 -10.13
C ILE A 13 -5.66 5.26 -9.82
N ARG A 14 -6.15 5.43 -8.61
CA ARG A 14 -6.65 6.71 -8.12
C ARG A 14 -6.21 6.95 -6.68
N PHE A 15 -6.00 8.22 -6.33
CA PHE A 15 -5.80 8.58 -4.94
C PHE A 15 -7.16 8.63 -4.21
N ALA A 16 -7.16 8.16 -2.96
CA ALA A 16 -8.30 8.31 -2.09
C ALA A 16 -8.41 9.76 -1.58
N THR A 17 -9.63 10.13 -1.24
CA THR A 17 -9.89 11.33 -0.44
C THR A 17 -10.36 10.90 0.95
N SER A 18 -10.53 11.86 1.88
CA SER A 18 -11.07 11.55 3.21
C SER A 18 -12.47 10.92 3.15
N GLU A 19 -13.23 11.19 2.08
CA GLU A 19 -14.56 10.58 1.88
C GLU A 19 -14.49 9.07 1.62
N ASP A 20 -13.32 8.55 1.29
CA ASP A 20 -13.09 7.12 1.08
C ASP A 20 -12.73 6.36 2.37
N ALA A 21 -12.80 7.01 3.53
CA ALA A 21 -12.36 6.41 4.80
C ALA A 21 -13.03 5.06 5.09
N GLY A 22 -14.32 4.92 4.79
CA GLY A 22 -15.04 3.65 4.96
C GLY A 22 -14.48 2.54 4.09
N LEU A 23 -14.18 2.85 2.82
CA LEU A 23 -13.59 1.88 1.89
C LEU A 23 -12.16 1.51 2.31
N VAL A 24 -11.39 2.48 2.80
CA VAL A 24 -10.04 2.20 3.33
C VAL A 24 -10.13 1.23 4.51
N LEU A 25 -11.05 1.47 5.47
CA LEU A 25 -11.23 0.58 6.61
C LEU A 25 -11.63 -0.83 6.16
N GLU A 26 -12.52 -0.94 5.17
CA GLU A 26 -12.91 -2.22 4.59
C GLU A 26 -11.69 -2.99 4.08
N TYR A 27 -10.83 -2.33 3.31
CA TYR A 27 -9.62 -2.96 2.76
C TYR A 27 -8.59 -3.28 3.84
N MET A 28 -8.45 -2.45 4.87
CA MET A 28 -7.59 -2.80 6.03
C MET A 28 -8.09 -4.07 6.72
N ARG A 29 -9.39 -4.23 6.86
CA ARG A 29 -9.98 -5.45 7.43
C ARG A 29 -9.76 -6.68 6.56
N LYS A 30 -9.86 -6.53 5.24
CA LYS A 30 -9.53 -7.60 4.29
C LYS A 30 -8.07 -8.02 4.44
N LEU A 31 -7.17 -7.05 4.53
CA LEU A 31 -5.75 -7.30 4.78
C LEU A 31 -5.53 -8.01 6.12
N GLY A 32 -6.16 -7.52 7.18
CA GLY A 32 -6.06 -8.12 8.51
C GLY A 32 -6.54 -9.56 8.53
N THR A 33 -7.64 -9.87 7.84
CA THR A 33 -8.15 -11.23 7.69
C THR A 33 -7.13 -12.12 6.97
N TYR A 34 -6.57 -11.65 5.87
CA TYR A 34 -5.54 -12.37 5.12
C TYR A 34 -4.29 -12.63 5.98
N GLN A 35 -3.88 -11.64 6.77
CA GLN A 35 -2.71 -11.74 7.65
C GLN A 35 -2.99 -12.51 8.94
N LYS A 36 -4.23 -12.98 9.17
CA LYS A 36 -4.67 -13.66 10.40
C LYS A 36 -4.52 -12.74 11.63
N MET A 37 -4.74 -11.45 11.44
CA MET A 37 -4.55 -10.40 12.43
C MET A 37 -5.77 -9.46 12.52
N LEU A 38 -6.96 -9.92 12.12
CA LEU A 38 -8.16 -9.08 12.13
C LEU A 38 -8.44 -8.49 13.53
N ASP A 39 -8.15 -9.25 14.57
CA ASP A 39 -8.32 -8.82 15.97
C ASP A 39 -7.38 -7.65 16.35
N LYS A 40 -6.35 -7.39 15.58
CA LYS A 40 -5.44 -6.25 15.77
C LYS A 40 -5.94 -4.96 15.12
N ILE A 41 -6.96 -5.05 14.27
CA ILE A 41 -7.53 -3.87 13.61
C ILE A 41 -8.48 -3.20 14.58
N THR A 42 -8.06 -2.09 15.16
CA THR A 42 -8.85 -1.28 16.09
C THR A 42 -9.27 0.06 15.47
N ALA A 43 -8.87 0.30 14.23
CA ALA A 43 -9.18 1.53 13.51
C ALA A 43 -10.69 1.73 13.36
N THR A 44 -11.10 2.99 13.40
CA THR A 44 -12.47 3.42 13.10
C THR A 44 -12.47 4.22 11.80
N GLU A 45 -13.64 4.30 11.16
CA GLU A 45 -13.81 5.14 9.97
C GLU A 45 -13.45 6.60 10.26
N GLU A 46 -13.88 7.12 11.41
CA GLU A 46 -13.54 8.48 11.86
C GLU A 46 -12.02 8.68 12.00
N GLY A 47 -11.33 7.72 12.58
CA GLY A 47 -9.87 7.76 12.73
C GLY A 47 -9.17 7.79 11.37
N ILE A 48 -9.61 6.98 10.42
CA ILE A 48 -9.05 6.96 9.07
C ILE A 48 -9.37 8.26 8.33
N TYR A 49 -10.61 8.76 8.46
CA TYR A 49 -10.98 10.06 7.91
C TYR A 49 -10.00 11.15 8.35
N LYS A 50 -9.70 11.19 9.65
CA LYS A 50 -8.79 12.17 10.24
C LYS A 50 -7.37 12.02 9.67
N LEU A 51 -6.87 10.79 9.58
CA LEU A 51 -5.54 10.53 8.99
C LEU A 51 -5.44 11.07 7.55
N LEU A 52 -6.47 10.82 6.75
CA LEU A 52 -6.49 11.26 5.35
C LEU A 52 -6.66 12.78 5.23
N SER A 53 -7.59 13.37 6.01
CA SER A 53 -7.86 14.80 5.95
C SER A 53 -6.70 15.65 6.46
N GLU A 54 -5.92 15.13 7.41
CA GLU A 54 -4.75 15.81 7.95
C GLU A 54 -3.45 15.47 7.22
N ASN A 55 -3.52 14.73 6.12
CA ASN A 55 -2.36 14.29 5.34
C ASN A 55 -1.31 13.51 6.17
N LYS A 56 -1.78 12.75 7.16
CA LYS A 56 -0.94 11.88 7.97
C LYS A 56 -0.72 10.53 7.31
N GLY A 57 -1.63 10.15 6.44
CA GLY A 57 -1.56 8.98 5.59
C GLY A 57 -2.23 9.25 4.26
N GLU A 58 -1.88 8.46 3.27
CA GLU A 58 -2.44 8.52 1.93
C GLU A 58 -2.81 7.12 1.48
N VAL A 59 -3.76 7.05 0.56
CA VAL A 59 -4.17 5.76 -0.03
C VAL A 59 -4.27 5.90 -1.53
N ILE A 60 -3.79 4.89 -2.23
CA ILE A 60 -4.15 4.68 -3.63
C ILE A 60 -5.02 3.43 -3.72
N PHE A 61 -6.02 3.50 -4.59
CA PHE A 61 -6.83 2.36 -4.96
C PHE A 61 -6.50 1.94 -6.40
N GLY A 62 -6.60 0.65 -6.65
CA GLY A 62 -6.57 0.09 -7.99
C GLY A 62 -7.97 -0.36 -8.38
N ASP A 63 -8.45 0.15 -9.51
CA ASP A 63 -9.76 -0.20 -10.06
C ASP A 63 -9.57 -1.03 -11.33
N TYR A 64 -10.20 -2.20 -11.39
CA TYR A 64 -10.19 -3.08 -12.55
C TYR A 64 -11.59 -3.11 -13.18
N ASP A 65 -11.68 -2.69 -14.44
CA ASP A 65 -12.97 -2.49 -15.13
C ASP A 65 -13.94 -1.62 -14.31
N GLY A 66 -13.41 -0.62 -13.61
CA GLY A 66 -14.19 0.33 -12.83
C GLY A 66 -14.51 -0.10 -11.40
N GLU A 67 -14.13 -1.31 -10.98
CA GLU A 67 -14.35 -1.80 -9.62
C GLU A 67 -13.05 -1.78 -8.81
N THR A 68 -13.11 -1.27 -7.59
CA THR A 68 -11.95 -1.28 -6.69
C THR A 68 -11.59 -2.71 -6.30
N VAL A 69 -10.34 -3.09 -6.56
CA VAL A 69 -9.83 -4.46 -6.31
C VAL A 69 -8.51 -4.47 -5.55
N ALA A 70 -7.91 -3.33 -5.29
CA ALA A 70 -6.63 -3.24 -4.62
C ALA A 70 -6.48 -1.90 -3.91
N PHE A 71 -5.63 -1.87 -2.90
CA PHE A 71 -5.27 -0.64 -2.21
C PHE A 71 -3.85 -0.68 -1.68
N ILE A 72 -3.28 0.50 -1.46
CA ILE A 72 -2.07 0.70 -0.68
C ILE A 72 -2.31 1.88 0.26
N TYR A 73 -2.12 1.67 1.56
CA TYR A 73 -2.03 2.75 2.55
C TYR A 73 -0.55 3.03 2.82
N PHE A 74 -0.15 4.28 2.74
CA PHE A 74 1.25 4.67 2.90
C PHE A 74 1.35 6.06 3.53
N PHE A 75 2.54 6.39 4.00
CA PHE A 75 2.85 7.72 4.50
C PHE A 75 4.31 8.07 4.21
N ASN A 76 4.60 9.35 4.16
CA ASN A 76 5.98 9.83 4.05
C ASN A 76 6.63 9.75 5.42
N ASN A 77 7.84 9.17 5.46
CA ASN A 77 8.70 9.21 6.63
C ASN A 77 9.99 9.95 6.30
N SER A 78 10.88 10.04 7.26
CA SER A 78 12.20 10.62 7.05
C SER A 78 13.23 9.84 7.85
N SER A 79 14.47 9.89 7.40
CA SER A 79 15.57 9.24 8.09
C SER A 79 16.73 10.23 8.21
N ALA A 80 17.14 10.49 9.45
CA ALA A 80 18.34 11.29 9.71
C ALA A 80 19.60 10.54 9.24
N PHE A 81 19.56 9.21 9.19
CA PHE A 81 20.67 8.39 8.75
C PHE A 81 21.03 8.67 7.28
N ILE A 82 20.03 8.81 6.42
CA ILE A 82 20.23 9.14 5.00
C ILE A 82 19.98 10.62 4.69
N GLY A 83 19.49 11.40 5.68
CA GLY A 83 19.21 12.83 5.52
C GLY A 83 18.09 13.14 4.51
N GLN A 84 17.15 12.22 4.29
CA GLN A 84 16.12 12.38 3.27
C GLN A 84 14.81 11.73 3.68
N THR A 85 13.76 12.05 2.92
CA THR A 85 12.44 11.44 3.09
C THR A 85 12.34 10.09 2.38
N GLY A 86 11.37 9.32 2.79
CA GLY A 86 11.00 8.04 2.20
C GLY A 86 9.49 7.84 2.20
N ILE A 87 9.06 6.73 1.65
CA ILE A 87 7.68 6.26 1.75
C ILE A 87 7.67 4.96 2.52
N TYR A 88 6.77 4.84 3.49
CA TYR A 88 6.50 3.59 4.18
C TYR A 88 5.10 3.10 3.82
N ILE A 89 5.02 1.88 3.33
CA ILE A 89 3.75 1.23 3.01
C ILE A 89 3.32 0.43 4.24
N ASP A 90 2.18 0.81 4.82
CA ASP A 90 1.62 0.18 6.00
C ASP A 90 0.62 -0.92 5.65
N GLY A 91 -0.09 -0.78 4.53
CA GLY A 91 -1.04 -1.77 4.06
C GLY A 91 -1.03 -1.92 2.56
N PHE A 92 -1.05 -3.17 2.08
CA PHE A 92 -1.10 -3.49 0.66
C PHE A 92 -1.91 -4.77 0.48
N PHE A 93 -2.99 -4.68 -0.29
CA PHE A 93 -3.86 -5.82 -0.54
C PHE A 93 -4.43 -5.78 -1.96
N VAL A 94 -4.44 -6.94 -2.60
CA VAL A 94 -5.12 -7.17 -3.87
C VAL A 94 -6.15 -8.27 -3.63
N GLU A 95 -7.38 -8.07 -4.10
CA GLU A 95 -8.44 -9.08 -3.96
C GLU A 95 -7.96 -10.44 -4.48
N GLU A 96 -8.31 -11.50 -3.76
CA GLU A 96 -7.81 -12.85 -4.04
C GLU A 96 -8.10 -13.31 -5.46
N ASN A 97 -9.32 -13.05 -5.95
CA ASN A 97 -9.72 -13.41 -7.31
C ASN A 97 -9.06 -12.56 -8.41
N MET A 98 -8.32 -11.53 -8.03
CA MET A 98 -7.64 -10.63 -8.96
C MET A 98 -6.12 -10.79 -8.92
N ARG A 99 -5.62 -11.76 -8.18
CA ARG A 99 -4.18 -12.07 -8.12
C ARG A 99 -3.73 -12.79 -9.37
N PHE A 100 -2.41 -12.82 -9.57
CA PHE A 100 -1.74 -13.41 -10.74
C PHE A 100 -2.06 -12.74 -12.08
N LYS A 101 -2.56 -11.49 -12.04
CA LYS A 101 -2.78 -10.65 -13.21
C LYS A 101 -1.72 -9.54 -13.35
N GLY A 102 -0.72 -9.53 -12.46
CA GLY A 102 0.32 -8.50 -12.44
C GLY A 102 -0.11 -7.18 -11.81
N LEU A 103 -1.29 -7.10 -11.18
CA LEU A 103 -1.81 -5.84 -10.62
C LEU A 103 -0.97 -5.35 -9.44
N GLY A 104 -0.52 -6.25 -8.57
CA GLY A 104 0.35 -5.91 -7.45
C GLY A 104 1.66 -5.30 -7.91
N LYS A 105 2.24 -5.84 -8.97
CA LYS A 105 3.46 -5.31 -9.56
C LYS A 105 3.25 -3.90 -10.13
N ILE A 106 2.11 -3.66 -10.77
CA ILE A 106 1.74 -2.33 -11.27
C ILE A 106 1.60 -1.34 -10.11
N MET A 107 0.94 -1.73 -9.02
CA MET A 107 0.78 -0.89 -7.84
C MET A 107 2.13 -0.53 -7.21
N MET A 108 3.03 -1.50 -7.05
CA MET A 108 4.35 -1.25 -6.48
C MET A 108 5.23 -0.40 -7.41
N ALA A 109 5.13 -0.59 -8.72
CA ALA A 109 5.82 0.25 -9.69
C ALA A 109 5.34 1.70 -9.61
N PHE A 110 4.04 1.91 -9.41
CA PHE A 110 3.48 3.24 -9.19
C PHE A 110 4.06 3.88 -7.92
N MET A 111 4.14 3.13 -6.82
CA MET A 111 4.72 3.64 -5.57
C MET A 111 6.18 4.04 -5.74
N SER A 112 6.96 3.26 -6.47
CA SER A 112 8.35 3.59 -6.77
C SER A 112 8.48 4.87 -7.60
N LYS A 113 7.64 5.02 -8.61
CA LYS A 113 7.57 6.24 -9.41
C LYS A 113 7.20 7.45 -8.57
N LEU A 114 6.18 7.31 -7.74
CA LEU A 114 5.73 8.37 -6.84
C LEU A 114 6.85 8.81 -5.88
N ALA A 115 7.58 7.84 -5.32
CA ALA A 115 8.72 8.11 -4.45
C ALA A 115 9.80 8.94 -5.18
N ILE A 116 10.14 8.56 -6.41
CA ILE A 116 11.11 9.29 -7.22
C ILE A 116 10.63 10.72 -7.48
N GLU A 117 9.38 10.89 -7.88
CA GLU A 117 8.79 12.20 -8.15
C GLU A 117 8.78 13.11 -6.91
N ARG A 118 8.64 12.53 -5.72
CA ARG A 118 8.67 13.25 -4.44
C ARG A 118 10.07 13.47 -3.87
N GLY A 119 11.11 13.00 -4.56
CA GLY A 119 12.49 13.10 -4.07
C GLY A 119 12.79 12.16 -2.90
N CYS A 120 11.99 11.12 -2.71
CA CYS A 120 12.21 10.12 -1.66
C CYS A 120 13.35 9.17 -2.05
N LYS A 121 14.13 8.73 -1.06
CA LYS A 121 15.28 7.85 -1.30
C LYS A 121 14.95 6.37 -1.20
N ARG A 122 13.86 6.01 -0.53
CA ARG A 122 13.51 4.60 -0.35
C ARG A 122 12.01 4.43 -0.19
N VAL A 123 11.55 3.22 -0.51
CA VAL A 123 10.21 2.74 -0.22
C VAL A 123 10.39 1.50 0.64
N GLU A 124 9.75 1.47 1.80
CA GLU A 124 9.87 0.40 2.77
C GLU A 124 8.51 -0.16 3.15
N TRP A 125 8.47 -1.41 3.54
CA TRP A 125 7.28 -2.05 4.08
C TRP A 125 7.67 -3.28 4.89
N GLY A 126 6.73 -3.77 5.71
CA GLY A 126 6.88 -5.02 6.43
C GLY A 126 6.18 -6.16 5.69
N CYS A 127 6.68 -7.36 5.89
CA CYS A 127 6.04 -8.58 5.41
C CYS A 127 6.14 -9.63 6.50
N LEU A 128 5.02 -10.28 6.84
CA LEU A 128 5.03 -11.36 7.82
C LEU A 128 5.89 -12.52 7.32
N ASP A 129 6.75 -13.02 8.17
CA ASP A 129 7.74 -14.05 7.80
C ASP A 129 7.09 -15.34 7.26
N TRP A 130 5.89 -15.68 7.74
CA TRP A 130 5.17 -16.86 7.28
C TRP A 130 4.57 -16.73 5.88
N ASN A 131 4.46 -15.50 5.37
CA ASN A 131 3.80 -15.21 4.09
C ASN A 131 4.74 -15.44 2.92
N GLU A 132 5.04 -16.69 2.63
CA GLU A 132 6.00 -17.10 1.60
C GLU A 132 5.65 -16.57 0.21
N SER A 133 4.38 -16.54 -0.14
CA SER A 133 3.92 -16.01 -1.43
C SER A 133 4.30 -14.55 -1.61
N SER A 134 4.05 -13.73 -0.59
CA SER A 134 4.42 -12.32 -0.61
C SER A 134 5.93 -12.12 -0.59
N VAL A 135 6.65 -12.92 0.19
CA VAL A 135 8.13 -12.85 0.22
C VAL A 135 8.69 -13.11 -1.17
N ARG A 136 8.21 -14.14 -1.87
CA ARG A 136 8.62 -14.41 -3.25
C ARG A 136 8.30 -13.27 -4.20
N PHE A 137 7.09 -12.72 -4.08
CA PHE A 137 6.67 -11.58 -4.88
C PHE A 137 7.61 -10.38 -4.70
N TYR A 138 7.93 -10.03 -3.46
CA TYR A 138 8.82 -8.90 -3.19
C TYR A 138 10.24 -9.14 -3.67
N LYS A 139 10.78 -10.32 -3.50
CA LYS A 139 12.09 -10.69 -4.05
C LYS A 139 12.12 -10.58 -5.57
N ASN A 140 11.06 -11.02 -6.23
CA ASN A 140 10.96 -11.00 -7.69
C ASN A 140 10.92 -9.58 -8.26
N ILE A 141 10.42 -8.60 -7.52
CA ILE A 141 10.44 -7.20 -7.94
C ILE A 141 11.70 -6.45 -7.50
N GLY A 142 12.66 -7.14 -6.89
CA GLY A 142 13.97 -6.59 -6.53
C GLY A 142 14.05 -6.01 -5.12
N ALA A 143 13.07 -6.26 -4.26
CA ALA A 143 13.13 -5.81 -2.87
C ALA A 143 14.19 -6.59 -2.09
N VAL A 144 14.83 -5.93 -1.13
CA VAL A 144 15.87 -6.50 -0.27
C VAL A 144 15.37 -6.49 1.17
N GLY A 145 15.37 -7.66 1.81
CA GLY A 145 14.99 -7.78 3.22
C GLY A 145 16.07 -7.21 4.14
N VAL A 146 15.64 -6.54 5.21
CA VAL A 146 16.51 -6.06 6.29
C VAL A 146 16.28 -6.97 7.49
N ASP A 147 17.18 -7.92 7.71
CA ASP A 147 17.04 -8.96 8.74
C ASP A 147 17.91 -8.70 9.99
N THR A 148 18.56 -7.54 10.06
CA THR A 148 19.42 -7.17 11.18
C THR A 148 18.73 -6.36 12.26
N MET A 149 17.44 -6.04 12.06
CA MET A 149 16.65 -5.21 12.97
C MET A 149 15.45 -5.95 13.52
N THR A 150 15.14 -5.71 14.78
CA THR A 150 13.89 -6.11 15.42
C THR A 150 13.06 -4.88 15.71
N ILE A 151 11.78 -4.93 15.39
CA ILE A 151 10.83 -3.85 15.71
C ILE A 151 10.32 -4.07 17.13
N TYR A 152 10.47 -3.06 17.98
CA TYR A 152 10.00 -3.06 19.37
C TYR A 152 8.75 -2.19 19.50
#